data_ca01512d7bf5a379951e16883cb5de1d
#
_entry.id   ca01512d7bf5a379951e16883cb5de1d
#
_cell.length_a   1.000
_cell.length_b   1.000
_cell.length_c   1.000
_cell.angle_alpha   90.00
_cell.angle_beta   90.00
_cell.angle_gamma   90.00
#
_symmetry.space_group_name_H-M   'P 1'
#
loop_
_entity.id
_entity.type
_entity.pdbx_description
1 polymer ?
#
loop_
_entity_poly.entity_id
_entity_poly.type
_entity_poly.pdbx_seq_one_letter_code
_entity_poly.pdbx_strand_id
1 'polypeptide(L)'
;MNGKKEMKEINTGETYTSLVTGNFIDNSKSEIMTMSLTTTDTPANGKLVTIDSDNSVSSMSVDMDADVGKFVSCSLGMLSTKEVGVFVDGITSSNDYNTQVLFYNQKTKRLENPIYKKANRGRLSTQRSTTTTCEDIDNDGIMEIPVVKKLPVLENLRNSNVSYETSWCNYDNNGNSAKIKSTVIINDNYGYSINIPNEWINNYTAY
;
A
#
# COMPACT_ATOMS: atom_id res chain seq x y z
N MET A 1 -2.17 44.12 4.48
CA MET A 1 -1.88 43.46 5.77
C MET A 1 -1.13 42.17 5.48
N ASN A 2 0.21 42.15 5.70
CA ASN A 2 0.99 40.92 5.60
C ASN A 2 0.76 40.11 6.88
N GLY A 3 -0.19 39.18 6.84
CA GLY A 3 -0.36 38.22 7.92
C GLY A 3 0.84 37.29 7.94
N LYS A 4 1.80 37.52 8.83
CA LYS A 4 2.79 36.50 9.17
C LYS A 4 2.02 35.28 9.67
N LYS A 5 2.02 34.17 8.90
CA LYS A 5 1.58 32.88 9.44
C LYS A 5 2.58 32.52 10.55
N GLU A 6 2.13 32.59 11.77
CA GLU A 6 2.91 32.16 12.92
C GLU A 6 2.98 30.62 12.86
N MET A 7 4.18 30.08 12.72
CA MET A 7 4.39 28.63 12.80
C MET A 7 4.40 28.25 14.28
N LYS A 8 3.56 27.29 14.65
CA LYS A 8 3.46 26.75 15.98
C LYS A 8 4.00 25.31 15.99
N GLU A 9 4.90 25.03 16.91
CA GLU A 9 5.36 23.68 17.17
C GLU A 9 4.39 22.97 18.13
N ILE A 10 3.95 21.77 17.76
CA ILE A 10 3.08 20.92 18.57
C ILE A 10 3.78 19.57 18.71
N ASN A 11 4.13 19.23 19.95
CA ASN A 11 4.70 17.93 20.25
C ASN A 11 3.57 16.88 20.27
N THR A 12 3.58 15.97 19.32
CA THR A 12 2.59 14.87 19.25
C THR A 12 2.95 13.68 20.14
N GLY A 13 4.18 13.62 20.66
CA GLY A 13 4.67 12.48 21.43
C GLY A 13 4.92 11.22 20.60
N GLU A 14 4.80 11.30 19.27
CA GLU A 14 4.91 10.15 18.37
C GLU A 14 6.33 9.98 17.83
N THR A 15 6.77 8.72 17.75
CA THR A 15 7.96 8.31 16.98
C THR A 15 7.50 7.56 15.75
N TYR A 16 8.14 7.80 14.61
CA TYR A 16 7.74 7.19 13.34
C TYR A 16 8.91 7.01 12.39
N THR A 17 8.76 6.09 11.44
CA THR A 17 9.70 5.88 10.35
C THR A 17 9.31 6.68 9.10
N SER A 18 8.00 6.80 8.85
CA SER A 18 7.44 7.57 7.73
C SER A 18 6.14 8.25 8.14
N LEU A 19 5.78 9.33 7.44
CA LEU A 19 4.52 10.03 7.65
C LEU A 19 3.92 10.53 6.33
N VAL A 20 2.60 10.65 6.31
CA VAL A 20 1.82 11.26 5.23
C VAL A 20 0.75 12.16 5.85
N THR A 21 0.51 13.32 5.27
CA THR A 21 -0.59 14.20 5.68
C THR A 21 -1.71 14.16 4.64
N GLY A 22 -2.93 14.20 5.10
CA GLY A 22 -4.11 14.16 4.22
C GLY A 22 -5.40 14.36 4.99
N ASN A 23 -6.50 14.40 4.27
CA ASN A 23 -7.84 14.49 4.83
C ASN A 23 -8.42 13.07 4.95
N PHE A 24 -8.18 12.41 6.07
CA PHE A 24 -8.57 11.01 6.28
C PHE A 24 -9.95 10.86 6.91
N ILE A 25 -10.30 11.74 7.83
CA ILE A 25 -11.56 11.67 8.59
C ILE A 25 -12.66 12.43 7.86
N ASP A 26 -12.39 13.69 7.52
CA ASP A 26 -13.28 14.54 6.74
C ASP A 26 -12.46 15.63 6.01
N ASN A 27 -13.12 16.43 5.20
CA ASN A 27 -12.44 17.49 4.42
C ASN A 27 -12.23 18.80 5.19
N SER A 28 -12.52 18.84 6.49
CA SER A 28 -12.47 20.08 7.28
C SER A 28 -11.04 20.44 7.73
N LYS A 29 -10.21 19.42 7.95
CA LYS A 29 -8.80 19.56 8.37
C LYS A 29 -7.96 18.42 7.89
N SER A 30 -6.65 18.64 7.83
CA SER A 30 -5.70 17.57 7.52
C SER A 30 -5.23 16.89 8.79
N GLU A 31 -5.16 15.58 8.76
CA GLU A 31 -4.58 14.74 9.79
C GLU A 31 -3.20 14.22 9.36
N ILE A 32 -2.51 13.58 10.29
CA ILE A 32 -1.19 12.98 10.07
C ILE A 32 -1.32 11.46 10.22
N MET A 33 -0.96 10.74 9.17
CA MET A 33 -0.78 9.28 9.24
C MET A 33 0.70 8.99 9.43
N THR A 34 1.06 8.34 10.54
CA THR A 34 2.44 7.91 10.80
C THR A 34 2.54 6.40 10.68
N MET A 35 3.68 5.91 10.21
CA MET A 35 4.00 4.50 10.10
C MET A 35 5.34 4.23 10.77
N SER A 36 5.39 3.17 11.58
CA SER A 36 6.58 2.74 12.31
C SER A 36 6.90 1.28 12.02
N LEU A 37 8.16 0.99 11.80
CA LEU A 37 8.68 -0.37 11.70
C LEU A 37 8.75 -1.03 13.09
N THR A 38 8.85 -2.35 13.11
CA THR A 38 9.12 -3.10 14.34
C THR A 38 10.46 -2.67 14.95
N THR A 39 10.45 -2.44 16.26
CA THR A 39 11.64 -2.23 17.07
C THR A 39 11.73 -3.32 18.15
N THR A 40 12.76 -3.27 19.00
CA THR A 40 12.88 -4.18 20.16
C THR A 40 11.71 -4.03 21.14
N ASP A 41 11.13 -2.82 21.23
CA ASP A 41 10.16 -2.48 22.27
C ASP A 41 8.73 -2.33 21.72
N THR A 42 8.58 -2.14 20.41
CA THR A 42 7.27 -1.87 19.81
C THR A 42 7.08 -2.63 18.50
N PRO A 43 5.90 -3.24 18.27
CA PRO A 43 5.56 -3.83 16.98
C PRO A 43 5.33 -2.76 15.91
N ALA A 44 5.44 -3.15 14.65
CA ALA A 44 5.10 -2.30 13.52
C ALA A 44 3.64 -1.82 13.63
N ASN A 45 3.42 -0.54 13.43
CA ASN A 45 2.09 0.05 13.53
C ASN A 45 1.91 1.28 12.64
N GLY A 46 0.66 1.54 12.28
CA GLY A 46 0.21 2.80 11.72
C GLY A 46 -0.60 3.58 12.75
N LYS A 47 -0.47 4.90 12.78
CA LYS A 47 -1.27 5.77 13.65
C LYS A 47 -1.85 6.93 12.86
N LEU A 48 -3.12 7.20 13.10
CA LEU A 48 -3.77 8.43 12.64
C LEU A 48 -3.77 9.42 13.80
N VAL A 49 -3.07 10.53 13.62
CA VAL A 49 -2.92 11.59 14.62
C VAL A 49 -3.78 12.77 14.20
N THR A 50 -4.62 13.23 15.11
CA THR A 50 -5.47 14.43 14.95
C THR A 50 -5.04 15.51 15.94
N ILE A 51 -5.09 16.75 15.48
CA ILE A 51 -4.78 17.93 16.28
C ILE A 51 -6.02 18.82 16.26
N ASP A 52 -6.58 19.06 17.43
CA ASP A 52 -7.77 19.89 17.57
C ASP A 52 -7.45 21.39 17.64
N SER A 53 -8.47 22.23 17.56
CA SER A 53 -8.33 23.70 17.55
C SER A 53 -7.72 24.27 18.85
N ASP A 54 -7.84 23.55 19.95
CA ASP A 54 -7.20 23.87 21.23
C ASP A 54 -5.78 23.31 21.35
N ASN A 55 -5.29 22.63 20.28
CA ASN A 55 -4.01 21.92 20.16
C ASN A 55 -3.93 20.64 21.00
N SER A 56 -5.04 20.11 21.45
CA SER A 56 -5.05 18.75 21.99
C SER A 56 -4.73 17.75 20.87
N VAL A 57 -3.93 16.74 21.22
CA VAL A 57 -3.51 15.69 20.30
C VAL A 57 -4.20 14.40 20.69
N SER A 58 -4.82 13.75 19.72
CA SER A 58 -5.35 12.39 19.89
C SER A 58 -4.85 11.49 18.78
N SER A 59 -4.77 10.19 19.04
CA SER A 59 -4.34 9.22 18.04
C SER A 59 -5.12 7.92 18.14
N MET A 60 -5.23 7.23 17.00
CA MET A 60 -5.70 5.86 16.94
C MET A 60 -4.70 5.01 16.14
N SER A 61 -4.51 3.76 16.53
CA SER A 61 -3.49 2.89 15.95
C SER A 61 -4.09 1.65 15.32
N VAL A 62 -3.32 1.06 14.40
CA VAL A 62 -3.58 -0.24 13.76
C VAL A 62 -2.26 -0.98 13.58
N ASP A 63 -2.31 -2.30 13.71
CA ASP A 63 -1.15 -3.15 13.50
C ASP A 63 -0.75 -3.17 12.02
N MET A 64 0.55 -3.26 11.80
CA MET A 64 1.17 -3.45 10.50
C MET A 64 2.02 -4.73 10.50
N ASP A 65 2.40 -5.17 9.31
CA ASP A 65 3.23 -6.35 9.13
C ASP A 65 4.61 -6.17 9.75
N ALA A 66 4.86 -6.95 10.79
CA ALA A 66 6.10 -6.91 11.56
C ALA A 66 7.32 -7.44 10.77
N ASP A 67 7.10 -8.17 9.67
CA ASP A 67 8.16 -8.69 8.81
C ASP A 67 8.73 -7.62 7.85
N VAL A 68 8.06 -6.48 7.72
CA VAL A 68 8.56 -5.35 6.92
C VAL A 68 9.73 -4.69 7.63
N GLY A 69 10.91 -4.76 7.02
CA GLY A 69 12.14 -4.14 7.51
C GLY A 69 12.43 -2.76 6.93
N LYS A 70 11.76 -2.38 5.84
CA LYS A 70 11.96 -1.08 5.18
C LYS A 70 10.70 -0.66 4.43
N PHE A 71 10.27 0.60 4.59
CA PHE A 71 9.29 1.21 3.70
C PHE A 71 9.97 1.72 2.43
N VAL A 72 9.37 1.41 1.28
CA VAL A 72 9.83 1.82 -0.05
C VAL A 72 9.03 3.04 -0.51
N SER A 73 7.71 2.98 -0.32
CA SER A 73 6.78 4.03 -0.67
C SER A 73 5.68 4.14 0.38
N CYS A 74 5.27 5.36 0.68
CA CYS A 74 4.10 5.65 1.50
C CYS A 74 3.30 6.73 0.77
N SER A 75 2.33 6.33 -0.02
CA SER A 75 1.62 7.21 -0.94
C SER A 75 0.19 7.44 -0.49
N LEU A 76 -0.23 8.71 -0.49
CA LEU A 76 -1.64 9.07 -0.34
C LEU A 76 -2.39 8.71 -1.62
N GLY A 77 -3.54 8.06 -1.49
CA GLY A 77 -4.37 7.72 -2.64
C GLY A 77 -5.80 7.38 -2.23
N MET A 78 -6.68 7.29 -3.22
CA MET A 78 -8.04 6.82 -2.99
C MET A 78 -8.07 5.30 -2.99
N LEU A 79 -8.66 4.71 -1.97
CA LEU A 79 -9.00 3.28 -1.93
C LEU A 79 -10.31 3.03 -2.68
N SER A 80 -11.21 4.01 -2.64
CA SER A 80 -12.47 4.04 -3.38
C SER A 80 -12.84 5.51 -3.65
N THR A 81 -13.91 5.76 -4.38
CA THR A 81 -14.40 7.13 -4.63
C THR A 81 -14.75 7.94 -3.37
N LYS A 82 -14.72 7.32 -2.20
CA LYS A 82 -15.11 7.93 -0.92
C LYS A 82 -14.09 7.76 0.20
N GLU A 83 -13.08 6.95 0.00
CA GLU A 83 -12.15 6.56 1.08
C GLU A 83 -10.72 6.86 0.67
N VAL A 84 -10.09 7.74 1.42
CA VAL A 84 -8.67 8.10 1.28
C VAL A 84 -7.86 7.19 2.19
N GLY A 85 -6.74 6.68 1.70
CA GLY A 85 -5.84 5.84 2.46
C GLY A 85 -4.37 6.14 2.18
N VAL A 86 -3.51 5.54 2.98
CA VAL A 86 -2.07 5.51 2.75
C VAL A 86 -1.70 4.10 2.29
N PHE A 87 -1.15 4.01 1.08
CA PHE A 87 -0.63 2.79 0.49
C PHE A 87 0.84 2.68 0.85
N VAL A 88 1.18 1.64 1.61
CA VAL A 88 2.52 1.42 2.14
C VAL A 88 3.14 0.22 1.46
N ASP A 89 4.08 0.47 0.57
CA ASP A 89 4.92 -0.58 -0.01
C ASP A 89 6.15 -0.80 0.88
N GLY A 90 6.40 -2.03 1.26
CA GLY A 90 7.51 -2.40 2.12
C GLY A 90 8.29 -3.61 1.60
N ILE A 91 9.52 -3.75 2.08
CA ILE A 91 10.38 -4.91 1.84
C ILE A 91 10.41 -5.74 3.11
N THR A 92 10.08 -7.03 2.98
CA THR A 92 10.09 -8.00 4.07
C THR A 92 11.51 -8.57 4.32
N SER A 93 11.67 -9.31 5.41
CA SER A 93 12.92 -10.01 5.75
C SER A 93 13.35 -11.02 4.68
N SER A 94 12.40 -11.58 3.92
CA SER A 94 12.66 -12.45 2.76
C SER A 94 13.01 -11.71 1.47
N ASN A 95 13.14 -10.38 1.51
CA ASN A 95 13.39 -9.51 0.37
C ASN A 95 12.24 -9.49 -0.67
N ASP A 96 11.05 -9.91 -0.27
CA ASP A 96 9.83 -9.73 -1.05
C ASP A 96 9.23 -8.35 -0.78
N TYR A 97 8.53 -7.80 -1.75
CA TYR A 97 7.70 -6.61 -1.57
C TYR A 97 6.32 -7.01 -1.08
N ASN A 98 5.71 -6.17 -0.26
CA ASN A 98 4.29 -6.24 0.05
C ASN A 98 3.67 -4.85 0.11
N THR A 99 2.35 -4.81 0.01
CA THR A 99 1.59 -3.58 0.16
C THR A 99 0.57 -3.74 1.26
N GLN A 100 0.47 -2.72 2.12
CA GLN A 100 -0.57 -2.57 3.13
C GLN A 100 -1.32 -1.26 2.87
N VAL A 101 -2.58 -1.19 3.30
CA VAL A 101 -3.38 0.03 3.15
C VAL A 101 -3.93 0.44 4.50
N LEU A 102 -3.61 1.65 4.91
CA LEU A 102 -4.13 2.25 6.14
C LEU A 102 -5.20 3.27 5.76
N PHE A 103 -6.42 3.13 6.27
CA PHE A 103 -7.49 4.08 6.03
C PHE A 103 -8.42 4.22 7.24
N TYR A 104 -9.04 5.41 7.36
CA TYR A 104 -10.06 5.62 8.39
C TYR A 104 -11.42 5.13 7.90
N ASN A 105 -11.93 4.12 8.55
CA ASN A 105 -13.24 3.57 8.21
C ASN A 105 -14.37 4.41 8.85
N GLN A 106 -15.11 5.13 8.01
CA GLN A 106 -16.19 6.02 8.44
C GLN A 106 -17.34 5.32 9.18
N LYS A 107 -17.54 4.03 8.93
CA LYS A 107 -18.59 3.24 9.58
C LYS A 107 -18.19 2.78 10.98
N THR A 108 -16.98 2.24 11.10
CA THR A 108 -16.46 1.71 12.38
C THR A 108 -15.80 2.79 13.24
N LYS A 109 -15.52 3.97 12.67
CA LYS A 109 -14.78 5.08 13.30
C LYS A 109 -13.40 4.66 13.81
N ARG A 110 -12.71 3.82 13.03
CA ARG A 110 -11.41 3.28 13.37
C ARG A 110 -10.44 3.37 12.20
N LEU A 111 -9.16 3.44 12.53
CA LEU A 111 -8.09 3.19 11.58
C LEU A 111 -8.03 1.68 11.31
N GLU A 112 -7.98 1.29 10.04
CA GLU A 112 -7.99 -0.11 9.62
C GLU A 112 -6.84 -0.40 8.64
N ASN A 113 -6.35 -1.65 8.67
CA ASN A 113 -5.41 -2.23 7.72
C ASN A 113 -6.00 -3.56 7.21
N PRO A 114 -6.90 -3.52 6.24
CA PRO A 114 -7.70 -4.70 5.87
C PRO A 114 -6.88 -5.78 5.19
N ILE A 115 -5.82 -5.44 4.47
CA ILE A 115 -4.94 -6.41 3.81
C ILE A 115 -4.16 -7.21 4.86
N TYR A 116 -3.59 -6.54 5.85
CA TYR A 116 -2.87 -7.19 6.95
C TYR A 116 -3.83 -8.06 7.81
N LYS A 117 -5.01 -7.56 8.12
CA LYS A 117 -6.03 -8.30 8.86
C LYS A 117 -6.42 -9.62 8.20
N LYS A 118 -6.30 -9.72 6.88
CA LYS A 118 -6.59 -10.92 6.08
C LYS A 118 -5.37 -11.79 5.79
N ALA A 119 -4.20 -11.44 6.31
CA ALA A 119 -2.98 -12.22 6.07
C ALA A 119 -3.20 -13.69 6.41
N ASN A 120 -2.81 -14.58 5.50
CA ASN A 120 -2.88 -16.00 5.70
C ASN A 120 -1.51 -16.52 6.16
N ARG A 121 -1.44 -17.02 7.40
CA ARG A 121 -0.20 -17.53 8.02
C ARG A 121 0.96 -16.51 7.95
N GLY A 122 0.64 -15.23 8.17
CA GLY A 122 1.63 -14.15 8.12
C GLY A 122 2.00 -13.67 6.72
N ARG A 123 1.39 -14.21 5.64
CA ARG A 123 1.63 -13.75 4.28
C ARG A 123 0.48 -12.90 3.76
N LEU A 124 0.78 -11.70 3.28
CA LEU A 124 -0.20 -10.81 2.65
C LEU A 124 -0.49 -11.27 1.21
N SER A 125 -1.72 -11.05 0.76
CA SER A 125 -2.12 -11.32 -0.64
C SER A 125 -1.36 -10.45 -1.65
N THR A 126 -0.78 -9.36 -1.21
CA THR A 126 0.01 -8.39 -1.99
C THR A 126 1.51 -8.70 -2.01
N GLN A 127 1.95 -9.77 -1.34
CA GLN A 127 3.38 -10.12 -1.31
C GLN A 127 3.86 -10.63 -2.66
N ARG A 128 4.97 -10.06 -3.14
CA ARG A 128 5.53 -10.28 -4.47
C ARG A 128 7.05 -10.21 -4.49
N SER A 129 7.67 -10.87 -5.45
CA SER A 129 9.13 -10.87 -5.66
C SER A 129 9.62 -9.78 -6.62
N THR A 130 8.73 -8.92 -7.11
CA THR A 130 9.04 -7.81 -8.01
C THR A 130 9.06 -6.47 -7.27
N THR A 131 9.80 -5.50 -7.80
CA THR A 131 9.96 -4.16 -7.23
C THR A 131 8.82 -3.19 -7.56
N THR A 132 7.75 -3.68 -8.23
CA THR A 132 6.60 -2.87 -8.61
C THR A 132 5.88 -2.32 -7.38
N THR A 133 5.56 -1.03 -7.39
CA THR A 133 4.84 -0.32 -6.32
C THR A 133 3.40 0.00 -6.71
N CYS A 134 2.59 0.47 -5.74
CA CYS A 134 1.24 0.95 -6.00
C CYS A 134 1.24 2.20 -6.88
N GLU A 135 0.26 2.30 -7.77
CA GLU A 135 0.12 3.42 -8.69
C GLU A 135 -1.35 3.53 -9.16
N ASP A 136 -1.84 4.74 -9.44
CA ASP A 136 -3.08 4.96 -10.18
C ASP A 136 -2.76 4.83 -11.68
N ILE A 137 -2.86 3.60 -12.21
CA ILE A 137 -2.36 3.26 -13.55
C ILE A 137 -3.28 3.70 -14.69
N ASP A 138 -4.54 3.94 -14.40
CA ASP A 138 -5.52 4.37 -15.41
C ASP A 138 -6.03 5.81 -15.22
N ASN A 139 -5.46 6.53 -14.23
CA ASN A 139 -5.75 7.92 -13.88
C ASN A 139 -7.23 8.15 -13.54
N ASP A 140 -7.89 7.17 -12.91
CA ASP A 140 -9.26 7.30 -12.42
C ASP A 140 -9.34 7.86 -10.98
N GLY A 141 -8.19 8.13 -10.36
CA GLY A 141 -8.02 8.66 -9.02
C GLY A 141 -8.03 7.57 -7.93
N ILE A 142 -8.22 6.31 -8.27
CA ILE A 142 -8.15 5.18 -7.34
C ILE A 142 -6.80 4.49 -7.51
N MET A 143 -6.13 4.22 -6.40
CA MET A 143 -4.83 3.58 -6.40
C MET A 143 -4.95 2.07 -6.62
N GLU A 144 -4.19 1.52 -7.56
CA GLU A 144 -4.08 0.08 -7.77
C GLU A 144 -2.88 -0.51 -7.03
N ILE A 145 -3.07 -1.74 -6.57
CA ILE A 145 -2.04 -2.55 -5.92
C ILE A 145 -1.59 -3.64 -6.89
N PRO A 146 -0.26 -3.78 -7.15
CA PRO A 146 0.24 -4.83 -8.01
C PRO A 146 0.18 -6.20 -7.32
N VAL A 147 -0.42 -7.15 -8.00
CA VAL A 147 -0.45 -8.57 -7.65
C VAL A 147 0.35 -9.33 -8.69
N VAL A 148 1.35 -10.08 -8.24
CA VAL A 148 2.30 -10.75 -9.12
C VAL A 148 2.10 -12.25 -9.06
N LYS A 149 2.02 -12.87 -10.24
CA LYS A 149 1.90 -14.30 -10.43
C LYS A 149 3.04 -14.81 -11.31
N LYS A 150 3.70 -15.87 -10.84
CA LYS A 150 4.68 -16.57 -11.66
C LYS A 150 3.98 -17.27 -12.83
N LEU A 151 4.48 -17.07 -14.04
CA LEU A 151 3.97 -17.78 -15.21
C LEU A 151 4.48 -19.23 -15.24
N PRO A 152 3.69 -20.17 -15.80
CA PRO A 152 4.14 -21.53 -16.02
C PRO A 152 5.40 -21.57 -16.88
N VAL A 153 6.37 -22.41 -16.51
CA VAL A 153 7.55 -22.67 -17.32
C VAL A 153 7.32 -23.95 -18.14
N LEU A 154 7.60 -23.91 -19.44
CA LEU A 154 7.55 -25.11 -20.26
C LEU A 154 8.63 -26.10 -19.81
N GLU A 155 8.28 -27.38 -19.64
CA GLU A 155 9.16 -28.40 -19.05
C GLU A 155 10.53 -28.54 -19.74
N ASN A 156 10.60 -28.22 -21.03
CA ASN A 156 11.82 -28.31 -21.83
C ASN A 156 12.75 -27.09 -21.69
N LEU A 157 12.34 -26.05 -20.97
CA LEU A 157 13.06 -24.78 -20.81
C LEU A 157 13.54 -24.55 -19.36
N ARG A 158 14.01 -25.60 -18.69
CA ARG A 158 14.41 -25.59 -17.28
C ARG A 158 15.44 -24.53 -16.88
N ASN A 159 16.12 -23.91 -17.83
CA ASN A 159 17.11 -22.84 -17.62
C ASN A 159 16.62 -21.49 -18.12
N SER A 160 15.36 -21.34 -18.52
CA SER A 160 14.83 -20.05 -18.96
C SER A 160 14.53 -19.14 -17.75
N ASN A 161 14.70 -17.84 -17.93
CA ASN A 161 14.33 -16.84 -16.96
C ASN A 161 12.86 -17.00 -16.59
N VAL A 162 12.59 -16.94 -15.28
CA VAL A 162 11.22 -16.97 -14.79
C VAL A 162 10.53 -15.67 -15.18
N SER A 163 9.41 -15.77 -15.90
CA SER A 163 8.58 -14.62 -16.22
C SER A 163 7.44 -14.47 -15.21
N TYR A 164 7.06 -13.24 -14.94
CA TYR A 164 5.99 -12.89 -14.03
C TYR A 164 4.92 -12.07 -14.75
N GLU A 165 3.67 -12.39 -14.45
CA GLU A 165 2.51 -11.56 -14.76
C GLU A 165 2.28 -10.62 -13.59
N THR A 166 2.11 -9.32 -13.86
CA THR A 166 1.72 -8.32 -12.88
C THR A 166 0.34 -7.79 -13.22
N SER A 167 -0.61 -7.95 -12.32
CA SER A 167 -1.95 -7.39 -12.44
C SER A 167 -2.13 -6.26 -11.44
N TRP A 168 -2.50 -5.06 -11.90
CA TRP A 168 -2.92 -3.96 -11.04
C TRP A 168 -4.39 -4.11 -10.68
N CYS A 169 -4.65 -4.18 -9.39
CA CYS A 169 -5.96 -4.46 -8.83
C CYS A 169 -6.42 -3.35 -7.90
N ASN A 170 -7.67 -2.92 -8.02
CA ASN A 170 -8.32 -2.20 -6.94
C ASN A 170 -8.54 -3.16 -5.77
N TYR A 171 -8.50 -2.63 -4.57
CA TYR A 171 -8.85 -3.36 -3.35
C TYR A 171 -10.06 -2.71 -2.69
N ASP A 172 -10.91 -3.53 -2.08
CA ASP A 172 -12.03 -3.05 -1.29
C ASP A 172 -11.59 -2.77 0.17
N ASN A 173 -12.45 -2.10 0.93
CA ASN A 173 -12.23 -1.79 2.34
C ASN A 173 -12.27 -3.03 3.28
N ASN A 174 -12.45 -4.23 2.71
CA ASN A 174 -12.29 -5.49 3.42
C ASN A 174 -10.98 -6.20 3.07
N GLY A 175 -10.11 -5.59 2.25
CA GLY A 175 -8.84 -6.16 1.83
C GLY A 175 -8.97 -7.28 0.79
N ASN A 176 -10.02 -7.24 -0.05
CA ASN A 176 -10.12 -8.13 -1.19
C ASN A 176 -9.68 -7.41 -2.46
N SER A 177 -9.01 -8.12 -3.35
CA SER A 177 -8.87 -7.70 -4.74
C SER A 177 -10.25 -7.67 -5.38
N ALA A 178 -10.69 -6.49 -5.81
CA ALA A 178 -12.04 -6.26 -6.30
C ALA A 178 -12.12 -6.25 -7.83
N LYS A 179 -11.17 -5.60 -8.50
CA LYS A 179 -11.16 -5.44 -9.95
C LYS A 179 -9.73 -5.39 -10.47
N ILE A 180 -9.46 -6.17 -11.50
CA ILE A 180 -8.22 -6.05 -12.29
C ILE A 180 -8.41 -4.93 -13.30
N LYS A 181 -7.50 -3.96 -13.30
CA LYS A 181 -7.49 -2.82 -14.20
C LYS A 181 -6.60 -3.06 -15.41
N SER A 182 -5.43 -3.64 -15.15
CA SER A 182 -4.45 -3.95 -16.20
C SER A 182 -3.66 -5.19 -15.80
N THR A 183 -3.25 -5.95 -16.80
CA THR A 183 -2.33 -7.08 -16.64
C THR A 183 -1.20 -6.93 -17.64
N VAL A 184 0.04 -7.04 -17.17
CA VAL A 184 1.23 -6.93 -18.02
C VAL A 184 2.24 -8.03 -17.69
N ILE A 185 3.08 -8.35 -18.66
CA ILE A 185 4.37 -9.01 -18.42
C ILE A 185 5.44 -7.92 -18.47
N ILE A 186 6.20 -7.81 -17.40
CA ILE A 186 7.33 -6.88 -17.32
C ILE A 186 8.62 -7.67 -17.46
N ASN A 187 9.52 -7.19 -18.31
CA ASN A 187 10.87 -7.69 -18.43
C ASN A 187 11.87 -6.58 -18.11
N ASP A 188 12.32 -6.54 -16.86
CA ASP A 188 13.23 -5.50 -16.37
C ASP A 188 14.61 -5.58 -17.02
N ASN A 189 15.04 -6.79 -17.46
CA ASN A 189 16.35 -6.97 -18.09
C ASN A 189 16.45 -6.31 -19.46
N TYR A 190 15.35 -6.30 -20.19
CA TYR A 190 15.28 -5.73 -21.55
C TYR A 190 14.48 -4.43 -21.61
N GLY A 191 13.92 -3.98 -20.49
CA GLY A 191 13.22 -2.69 -20.36
C GLY A 191 11.93 -2.59 -21.18
N TYR A 192 11.16 -3.67 -21.30
CA TYR A 192 9.85 -3.64 -21.97
C TYR A 192 8.73 -4.20 -21.10
N SER A 193 7.51 -3.79 -21.40
CA SER A 193 6.29 -4.39 -20.88
C SER A 193 5.32 -4.75 -22.02
N ILE A 194 4.58 -5.82 -21.81
CA ILE A 194 3.57 -6.31 -22.77
C ILE A 194 2.22 -6.32 -22.05
N ASN A 195 1.27 -5.55 -22.55
CA ASN A 195 -0.11 -5.61 -22.06
C ASN A 195 -0.77 -6.91 -22.47
N ILE A 196 -1.43 -7.56 -21.53
CA ILE A 196 -2.12 -8.83 -21.73
C ILE A 196 -3.62 -8.56 -21.82
N PRO A 197 -4.26 -8.87 -22.96
CA PRO A 197 -5.72 -8.81 -23.08
C PRO A 197 -6.40 -9.71 -22.04
N ASN A 198 -7.55 -9.27 -21.51
CA ASN A 198 -8.25 -10.00 -20.46
C ASN A 198 -8.63 -11.44 -20.86
N GLU A 199 -8.95 -11.67 -22.13
CA GLU A 199 -9.28 -12.98 -22.69
C GLU A 199 -8.10 -13.95 -22.75
N TRP A 200 -6.86 -13.44 -22.59
CA TRP A 200 -5.66 -14.26 -22.58
C TRP A 200 -5.24 -14.67 -21.16
N ILE A 201 -5.73 -13.98 -20.13
CA ILE A 201 -5.37 -14.26 -18.74
C ILE A 201 -5.60 -15.73 -18.42
N ASN A 202 -4.60 -16.40 -17.85
CA ASN A 202 -4.51 -17.84 -17.58
C ASN A 202 -4.37 -18.76 -18.82
N ASN A 203 -4.28 -18.23 -20.04
CA ASN A 203 -4.21 -19.01 -21.28
C ASN A 203 -2.92 -18.76 -22.07
N TYR A 204 -1.88 -18.21 -21.45
CA TYR A 204 -0.59 -17.94 -22.09
C TYR A 204 0.57 -18.29 -21.17
N THR A 205 1.77 -18.36 -21.75
CA THR A 205 3.05 -18.44 -21.06
C THR A 205 4.05 -17.55 -21.77
N ALA A 206 5.12 -17.15 -21.05
CA ALA A 206 6.23 -16.39 -21.62
C ALA A 206 7.56 -17.10 -21.28
N TYR A 207 8.51 -17.05 -22.20
CA TYR A 207 9.82 -17.67 -22.09
C TYR A 207 10.89 -16.89 -22.88
#